data_644b8894ba0bc7e1553ed041425afba1
#
_entry.id   644b8894ba0bc7e1553ed041425afba1
#
_cell.length_a   1.000
_cell.length_b   1.000
_cell.length_c   1.000
_cell.angle_alpha   90.00
_cell.angle_beta   90.00
_cell.angle_gamma   90.00
#
_symmetry.space_group_name_H-M   'P 1'
#
loop_
_entity.id
_entity.type
_entity.pdbx_description
1 polymer ?
#
loop_
_entity_poly.entity_id
_entity_poly.type
_entity_poly.pdbx_seq_one_letter_code
_entity_poly.pdbx_strand_id
1 'polypeptide(L)'
;MRIRTLSSIFCKSRQLFGDGTVPFAFLVITTLFLSADWFMDRYILPKNMGFIFGVVLWGGVYLTNRKLKTHLMIDLLSVSLTAFMGCLFVRSLFTPQYIQCVYIGTAWILFVLLRNREASTEVFSLIISVVGVFQALYGLLQYTGYMETQSYFSILGAFDNPAGFAVSISLCYPFLLHQSALGQRRKIKLFACVFLGIVAVLSGSRAGILSLFIVTFLFYMARHKEMIIRWRILFIGGGTLILAGLFIGLIYIKPASASGRMLIWKVSAKLCSEHILWGNGVDSFKADYMSAQANYLSSSQASDAELQLAGDTNHPFNEYLLVLIEMGILGVVLLLFLLFTIFRCKMRFDSPELLALVAIALFSCFSYPFKYAFVWFMSIYCLSSLAKNMLVLRKVDIPSILFFLLFSGALCVVCVFAIRTMVFERKWKQVAPALEEDVGLLDKELSIYAQLDSTWNGNPYFLYNYGAELNRNELYEKSVDIFLRCESYSNTYNLQMQLADNYYHLECWAEAESRYQKAL
;
A
#
# COMPACT_ATOMS: atom_id res chain seq x y z
N MET A 1 50.48 -5.62 -0.51
CA MET A 1 49.49 -4.52 -0.58
C MET A 1 48.07 -5.00 -0.93
N ARG A 2 47.86 -5.95 -1.85
CA ARG A 2 46.51 -6.49 -2.24
C ARG A 2 45.74 -7.22 -1.11
N ILE A 3 46.40 -7.91 -0.20
CA ILE A 3 45.72 -8.67 0.89
C ILE A 3 45.13 -7.74 1.96
N ARG A 4 45.75 -6.61 2.27
CA ARG A 4 45.20 -5.62 3.21
C ARG A 4 43.97 -4.89 2.66
N THR A 5 43.89 -4.67 1.36
CA THR A 5 42.70 -4.08 0.72
C THR A 5 41.51 -5.04 0.69
N LEU A 6 41.71 -6.32 0.45
CA LEU A 6 40.65 -7.33 0.48
C LEU A 6 40.11 -7.51 1.92
N SER A 7 40.98 -7.58 2.92
CA SER A 7 40.55 -7.69 4.33
C SER A 7 39.78 -6.44 4.81
N SER A 8 40.17 -5.25 4.36
CA SER A 8 39.44 -4.01 4.69
C SER A 8 38.08 -3.92 3.98
N ILE A 9 37.96 -4.43 2.77
CA ILE A 9 36.69 -4.52 2.02
C ILE A 9 35.77 -5.55 2.69
N PHE A 10 36.27 -6.71 3.07
CA PHE A 10 35.51 -7.73 3.82
C PHE A 10 35.09 -7.23 5.20
N CYS A 11 35.93 -6.48 5.91
CA CYS A 11 35.59 -5.89 7.19
C CYS A 11 34.51 -4.81 7.05
N LYS A 12 34.61 -3.92 6.06
CA LYS A 12 33.59 -2.92 5.74
C LYS A 12 32.27 -3.54 5.27
N SER A 13 32.31 -4.56 4.41
CA SER A 13 31.09 -5.26 3.98
C SER A 13 30.40 -5.94 5.17
N ARG A 14 31.14 -6.64 6.04
CA ARG A 14 30.62 -7.25 7.27
C ARG A 14 30.00 -6.22 8.23
N GLN A 15 30.57 -5.02 8.28
CA GLN A 15 30.01 -3.91 9.03
C GLN A 15 28.71 -3.39 8.40
N LEU A 16 28.65 -3.16 7.09
CA LEU A 16 27.46 -2.71 6.37
C LEU A 16 26.30 -3.71 6.44
N PHE A 17 26.58 -5.02 6.37
CA PHE A 17 25.57 -6.06 6.61
C PHE A 17 25.16 -6.08 8.09
N GLY A 18 26.12 -6.05 9.01
CA GLY A 18 25.88 -6.00 10.46
C GLY A 18 25.08 -4.77 10.90
N ASP A 19 25.24 -3.64 10.24
CA ASP A 19 24.47 -2.40 10.50
C ASP A 19 23.06 -2.38 9.88
N GLY A 20 22.65 -3.38 9.01
CA GLY A 20 21.41 -3.47 8.24
C GLY A 20 21.21 -2.36 7.22
N THR A 21 22.27 -1.68 6.87
CA THR A 21 22.25 -0.74 5.74
C THR A 21 21.89 -1.46 4.45
N VAL A 22 22.47 -2.65 4.22
CA VAL A 22 22.17 -3.46 3.03
C VAL A 22 20.73 -3.95 3.00
N PRO A 23 20.17 -4.61 4.06
CA PRO A 23 18.76 -4.97 4.07
C PRO A 23 17.81 -3.77 3.94
N PHE A 24 18.16 -2.63 4.51
CA PHE A 24 17.38 -1.40 4.37
C PHE A 24 17.37 -0.91 2.92
N ALA A 25 18.53 -0.81 2.29
CA ALA A 25 18.64 -0.42 0.88
C ALA A 25 17.88 -1.40 -0.04
N PHE A 26 18.00 -2.71 0.23
CA PHE A 26 17.24 -3.73 -0.49
C PHE A 26 15.74 -3.51 -0.36
N LEU A 27 15.21 -3.26 0.85
CA LEU A 27 13.79 -2.98 1.07
C LEU A 27 13.34 -1.71 0.31
N VAL A 28 14.09 -0.61 0.40
CA VAL A 28 13.75 0.64 -0.31
C VAL A 28 13.72 0.41 -1.82
N ILE A 29 14.73 -0.25 -2.39
CA ILE A 29 14.84 -0.46 -3.83
C ILE A 29 13.76 -1.42 -4.34
N THR A 30 13.56 -2.56 -3.68
CA THR A 30 12.61 -3.57 -4.15
C THR A 30 11.16 -3.11 -4.02
N THR A 31 10.80 -2.45 -2.92
CA THR A 31 9.44 -1.93 -2.72
C THR A 31 9.10 -0.77 -3.66
N LEU A 32 10.11 -0.08 -4.22
CA LEU A 32 9.90 0.98 -5.21
C LEU A 32 9.96 0.48 -6.65
N PHE A 33 11.01 -0.25 -7.03
CA PHE A 33 11.34 -0.48 -8.44
C PHE A 33 11.08 -1.90 -8.93
N LEU A 34 10.90 -2.89 -8.03
CA LEU A 34 10.76 -4.27 -8.47
C LEU A 34 9.49 -4.45 -9.30
N SER A 35 9.67 -4.89 -10.53
CA SER A 35 8.60 -5.32 -11.44
C SER A 35 9.01 -6.62 -12.10
N ALA A 36 8.04 -7.46 -12.48
CA ALA A 36 8.35 -8.75 -13.10
C ALA A 36 7.23 -9.18 -14.05
N ASP A 37 7.58 -9.37 -15.32
CA ASP A 37 6.63 -9.75 -16.38
C ASP A 37 6.11 -11.19 -16.28
N TRP A 38 6.75 -12.00 -15.47
CA TRP A 38 6.37 -13.40 -15.23
C TRP A 38 5.34 -13.56 -14.10
N PHE A 39 4.85 -12.44 -13.50
CA PHE A 39 3.64 -12.38 -12.68
C PHE A 39 2.45 -11.88 -13.50
N MET A 40 1.23 -12.24 -13.08
CA MET A 40 0.01 -11.64 -13.63
C MET A 40 -0.07 -10.16 -13.25
N ASP A 41 0.13 -9.85 -11.97
CA ASP A 41 0.32 -8.47 -11.50
C ASP A 41 1.81 -8.10 -11.58
N ARG A 42 2.18 -7.43 -12.64
CA ARG A 42 3.55 -7.02 -12.95
C ARG A 42 4.15 -6.05 -11.93
N TYR A 43 3.34 -5.21 -11.27
CA TYR A 43 3.82 -4.06 -10.53
C TYR A 43 3.68 -4.19 -9.00
N ILE A 44 2.55 -4.69 -8.51
CA ILE A 44 2.24 -4.67 -7.07
C ILE A 44 2.79 -5.92 -6.40
N LEU A 45 2.47 -7.09 -6.93
CA LEU A 45 2.87 -8.35 -6.32
C LEU A 45 4.39 -8.53 -6.23
N PRO A 46 5.23 -8.21 -7.25
CA PRO A 46 6.68 -8.28 -7.12
C PRO A 46 7.22 -7.40 -6.00
N LYS A 47 6.69 -6.17 -5.83
CA LYS A 47 7.09 -5.28 -4.74
C LYS A 47 6.72 -5.82 -3.38
N ASN A 48 5.57 -6.45 -3.29
CA ASN A 48 5.10 -7.13 -2.10
C ASN A 48 6.03 -8.31 -1.75
N MET A 49 6.43 -9.11 -2.72
CA MET A 49 7.43 -10.16 -2.52
C MET A 49 8.78 -9.58 -2.12
N GLY A 50 9.20 -8.48 -2.74
CA GLY A 50 10.41 -7.73 -2.37
C GLY A 50 10.38 -7.25 -0.91
N PHE A 51 9.23 -6.80 -0.43
CA PHE A 51 9.02 -6.43 0.97
C PHE A 51 9.21 -7.65 1.90
N ILE A 52 8.54 -8.75 1.60
CA ILE A 52 8.63 -9.99 2.39
C ILE A 52 10.06 -10.50 2.43
N PHE A 53 10.70 -10.70 1.27
CA PHE A 53 12.07 -11.20 1.22
C PHE A 53 13.08 -10.25 1.86
N GLY A 54 12.87 -8.94 1.75
CA GLY A 54 13.70 -7.95 2.43
C GLY A 54 13.62 -8.05 3.95
N VAL A 55 12.43 -8.31 4.50
CA VAL A 55 12.25 -8.54 5.94
C VAL A 55 12.85 -9.88 6.36
N VAL A 56 12.71 -10.93 5.57
CA VAL A 56 13.36 -12.24 5.81
C VAL A 56 14.88 -12.10 5.81
N LEU A 57 15.44 -11.39 4.81
CA LEU A 57 16.88 -11.09 4.76
C LEU A 57 17.36 -10.34 6.00
N TRP A 58 16.62 -9.30 6.39
CA TRP A 58 16.96 -8.54 7.59
C TRP A 58 16.87 -9.39 8.85
N GLY A 59 15.80 -10.18 8.98
CA GLY A 59 15.63 -11.12 10.09
C GLY A 59 16.76 -12.15 10.18
N GLY A 60 17.20 -12.69 9.03
CA GLY A 60 18.35 -13.58 8.95
C GLY A 60 19.65 -12.93 9.45
N VAL A 61 19.93 -11.70 8.96
CA VAL A 61 21.08 -10.91 9.45
C VAL A 61 20.97 -10.63 10.94
N TYR A 62 19.77 -10.35 11.42
CA TYR A 62 19.49 -10.12 12.84
C TYR A 62 19.80 -11.37 13.68
N LEU A 63 19.34 -12.54 13.28
CA LEU A 63 19.54 -13.80 14.01
C LEU A 63 21.02 -14.26 14.03
N THR A 64 21.81 -13.93 13.00
CA THR A 64 23.24 -14.27 12.95
C THR A 64 24.13 -13.38 13.81
N ASN A 65 23.63 -12.22 14.25
CA ASN A 65 24.40 -11.28 15.06
C ASN A 65 24.31 -11.62 16.55
N ARG A 66 25.31 -12.35 17.10
CA ARG A 66 25.36 -12.84 18.48
C ARG A 66 25.33 -11.77 19.60
N LYS A 67 25.46 -10.47 19.27
CA LYS A 67 25.43 -9.35 20.23
C LYS A 67 24.02 -8.84 20.53
N LEU A 68 23.00 -9.48 20.01
CA LEU A 68 21.63 -8.97 20.09
C LEU A 68 21.03 -9.20 21.47
N LYS A 69 20.60 -8.10 22.06
CA LYS A 69 19.76 -8.09 23.25
C LYS A 69 18.37 -8.55 22.87
N THR A 70 17.91 -9.64 23.45
CA THR A 70 16.56 -10.20 23.24
C THR A 70 15.53 -9.51 24.15
N HIS A 71 15.57 -8.16 24.20
CA HIS A 71 14.63 -7.38 24.98
C HIS A 71 13.53 -6.84 24.06
N LEU A 72 12.28 -7.12 24.40
CA LEU A 72 11.15 -6.42 23.78
C LEU A 72 10.91 -5.12 24.54
N MET A 73 11.07 -3.99 23.87
CA MET A 73 10.80 -2.68 24.45
C MET A 73 9.33 -2.34 24.29
N ILE A 74 8.61 -2.25 25.39
CA ILE A 74 7.19 -1.89 25.41
C ILE A 74 7.09 -0.40 25.75
N ASP A 75 6.56 0.37 24.84
CA ASP A 75 6.18 1.77 24.97
C ASP A 75 4.75 1.96 24.46
N LEU A 76 4.15 3.13 24.69
CA LEU A 76 2.76 3.39 24.35
C LEU A 76 2.49 3.29 22.85
N LEU A 77 3.42 3.72 21.99
CA LEU A 77 3.31 3.63 20.53
C LEU A 77 3.38 2.16 20.07
N SER A 78 4.30 1.38 20.64
CA SER A 78 4.40 -0.07 20.34
C SER A 78 3.13 -0.81 20.73
N VAL A 79 2.51 -0.46 21.86
CA VAL A 79 1.24 -1.06 22.29
C VAL A 79 0.10 -0.70 21.34
N SER A 80 -0.07 0.59 21.02
CA SER A 80 -1.16 1.04 20.14
C SER A 80 -1.01 0.48 18.73
N LEU A 81 0.20 0.45 18.18
CA LEU A 81 0.48 -0.15 16.88
C LEU A 81 0.19 -1.67 16.89
N THR A 82 0.65 -2.37 17.92
CA THR A 82 0.41 -3.82 18.05
C THR A 82 -1.07 -4.14 18.20
N ALA A 83 -1.83 -3.31 18.94
CA ALA A 83 -3.26 -3.46 19.08
C ALA A 83 -4.00 -3.27 17.75
N PHE A 84 -3.66 -2.21 16.99
CA PHE A 84 -4.23 -1.95 15.68
C PHE A 84 -3.89 -3.04 14.67
N MET A 85 -2.60 -3.38 14.52
CA MET A 85 -2.15 -4.43 13.60
C MET A 85 -2.64 -5.81 14.02
N GLY A 86 -2.72 -6.10 15.33
CA GLY A 86 -3.26 -7.35 15.87
C GLY A 86 -4.74 -7.51 15.56
N CYS A 87 -5.53 -6.44 15.67
CA CYS A 87 -6.93 -6.45 15.26
C CYS A 87 -7.07 -6.70 13.76
N LEU A 88 -6.31 -6.00 12.93
CA LEU A 88 -6.25 -6.23 11.48
C LEU A 88 -5.86 -7.68 11.15
N PHE A 89 -4.85 -8.21 11.81
CA PHE A 89 -4.38 -9.59 11.60
C PHE A 89 -5.45 -10.61 11.94
N VAL A 90 -6.09 -10.48 13.11
CA VAL A 90 -7.16 -11.39 13.52
C VAL A 90 -8.32 -11.32 12.54
N ARG A 91 -8.72 -10.12 12.12
CA ARG A 91 -9.80 -9.92 11.14
C ARG A 91 -9.47 -10.54 9.79
N SER A 92 -8.22 -10.43 9.34
CA SER A 92 -7.76 -11.00 8.07
C SER A 92 -7.62 -12.53 8.08
N LEU A 93 -7.61 -13.18 9.25
CA LEU A 93 -7.69 -14.66 9.34
C LEU A 93 -9.06 -15.21 8.90
N PHE A 94 -10.10 -14.40 9.00
CA PHE A 94 -11.46 -14.78 8.59
C PHE A 94 -11.76 -14.41 7.14
N THR A 95 -10.81 -13.81 6.43
CA THR A 95 -10.92 -13.55 4.99
C THR A 95 -10.27 -14.69 4.23
N PRO A 96 -10.81 -15.03 3.05
CA PRO A 96 -10.23 -16.09 2.23
C PRO A 96 -8.85 -15.74 1.65
N GLN A 97 -8.50 -14.46 1.63
CA GLN A 97 -7.22 -13.98 1.14
C GLN A 97 -6.19 -13.88 2.28
N TYR A 98 -5.58 -15.00 2.67
CA TYR A 98 -4.52 -15.05 3.70
C TYR A 98 -3.30 -14.17 3.40
N ILE A 99 -3.18 -13.62 2.20
CA ILE A 99 -2.05 -12.77 1.80
C ILE A 99 -1.94 -11.54 2.70
N GLN A 100 -3.05 -10.97 3.14
CA GLN A 100 -3.06 -9.81 4.03
C GLN A 100 -2.52 -10.13 5.42
N CYS A 101 -2.84 -11.31 5.97
CA CYS A 101 -2.26 -11.78 7.23
C CYS A 101 -0.74 -11.79 7.16
N VAL A 102 -0.19 -12.29 6.04
CA VAL A 102 1.26 -12.37 5.85
C VAL A 102 1.88 -10.98 5.76
N TYR A 103 1.23 -10.03 5.10
CA TYR A 103 1.72 -8.64 5.05
C TYR A 103 1.74 -7.98 6.41
N ILE A 104 0.63 -8.09 7.16
CA ILE A 104 0.51 -7.50 8.49
C ILE A 104 1.55 -8.12 9.42
N GLY A 105 1.69 -9.45 9.39
CA GLY A 105 2.70 -10.17 10.16
C GLY A 105 4.13 -9.74 9.79
N THR A 106 4.43 -9.63 8.49
CA THR A 106 5.73 -9.17 7.98
C THR A 106 6.03 -7.74 8.42
N ALA A 107 5.06 -6.84 8.35
CA ALA A 107 5.20 -5.46 8.79
C ALA A 107 5.45 -5.37 10.30
N TRP A 108 4.78 -6.19 11.11
CA TRP A 108 5.03 -6.26 12.54
C TRP A 108 6.42 -6.81 12.87
N ILE A 109 6.88 -7.87 12.18
CA ILE A 109 8.25 -8.39 12.30
C ILE A 109 9.27 -7.27 11.99
N LEU A 110 9.05 -6.52 10.90
CA LEU A 110 9.91 -5.40 10.54
C LEU A 110 9.93 -4.32 11.63
N PHE A 111 8.78 -3.99 12.23
CA PHE A 111 8.71 -3.04 13.34
C PHE A 111 9.60 -3.48 14.51
N VAL A 112 9.50 -4.75 14.93
CA VAL A 112 10.32 -5.31 16.02
C VAL A 112 11.81 -5.25 15.68
N LEU A 113 12.19 -5.59 14.44
CA LEU A 113 13.58 -5.52 13.97
C LEU A 113 14.14 -4.09 14.00
N LEU A 114 13.38 -3.14 13.48
CA LEU A 114 13.79 -1.72 13.41
C LEU A 114 13.83 -1.06 14.79
N ARG A 115 12.88 -1.42 15.66
CA ARG A 115 12.77 -0.86 17.01
C ARG A 115 13.96 -1.24 17.90
N ASN A 116 14.44 -2.47 17.78
CA ASN A 116 15.51 -3.01 18.63
C ASN A 116 16.92 -2.68 18.12
N ARG A 117 17.03 -1.87 17.08
CA ARG A 117 18.30 -1.62 16.42
C ARG A 117 18.86 -0.22 16.70
N GLU A 118 20.18 -0.15 16.93
CA GLU A 118 20.99 1.07 16.88
C GLU A 118 21.48 1.28 15.43
N ALA A 119 20.70 1.93 14.59
CA ALA A 119 21.09 2.22 13.21
C ALA A 119 21.35 3.72 13.03
N SER A 120 22.30 4.05 12.16
CA SER A 120 22.51 5.43 11.71
C SER A 120 21.31 5.91 10.88
N THR A 121 20.46 6.73 11.49
CA THR A 121 19.31 7.35 10.82
C THR A 121 19.73 8.22 9.63
N GLU A 122 20.95 8.76 9.64
CA GLU A 122 21.49 9.59 8.57
C GLU A 122 21.70 8.81 7.28
N VAL A 123 22.27 7.59 7.36
CA VAL A 123 22.49 6.73 6.18
C VAL A 123 21.16 6.30 5.57
N PHE A 124 20.18 5.93 6.39
CA PHE A 124 18.85 5.56 5.91
C PHE A 124 18.13 6.73 5.25
N SER A 125 18.21 7.91 5.87
CA SER A 125 17.68 9.16 5.30
C SER A 125 18.34 9.47 3.94
N LEU A 126 19.64 9.24 3.79
CA LEU A 126 20.34 9.42 2.52
C LEU A 126 19.86 8.43 1.45
N ILE A 127 19.73 7.15 1.80
CA ILE A 127 19.23 6.12 0.87
C ILE A 127 17.82 6.49 0.36
N ILE A 128 16.90 6.84 1.26
CA ILE A 128 15.53 7.24 0.90
C ILE A 128 15.56 8.45 -0.03
N SER A 129 16.38 9.46 0.28
CA SER A 129 16.48 10.69 -0.52
C SER A 129 17.00 10.42 -1.94
N VAL A 130 18.08 9.63 -2.05
CA VAL A 130 18.70 9.28 -3.33
C VAL A 130 17.74 8.47 -4.20
N VAL A 131 17.10 7.47 -3.62
CA VAL A 131 16.13 6.62 -4.34
C VAL A 131 14.89 7.43 -4.78
N GLY A 132 14.44 8.40 -3.97
CA GLY A 132 13.39 9.33 -4.36
C GLY A 132 13.75 10.20 -5.58
N VAL A 133 15.02 10.64 -5.68
CA VAL A 133 15.50 11.37 -6.86
C VAL A 133 15.52 10.47 -8.10
N PHE A 134 15.95 9.20 -7.97
CA PHE A 134 15.91 8.25 -9.09
C PHE A 134 14.48 7.96 -9.54
N GLN A 135 13.54 7.84 -8.61
CA GLN A 135 12.11 7.67 -8.92
C GLN A 135 11.54 8.87 -9.69
N ALA A 136 11.90 10.09 -9.28
CA ALA A 136 11.50 11.30 -9.98
C ALA A 136 12.12 11.39 -11.38
N LEU A 137 13.41 11.03 -11.52
CA LEU A 137 14.07 10.96 -12.82
C LEU A 137 13.39 9.95 -13.74
N TYR A 138 13.05 8.77 -13.24
CA TYR A 138 12.32 7.75 -14.00
C TYR A 138 10.95 8.30 -14.48
N GLY A 139 10.19 8.95 -13.62
CA GLY A 139 8.94 9.60 -14.01
C GLY A 139 9.11 10.71 -15.05
N LEU A 140 10.19 11.49 -14.98
CA LEU A 140 10.50 12.52 -15.98
C LEU A 140 10.85 11.89 -17.34
N LEU A 141 11.63 10.80 -17.37
CA LEU A 141 11.96 10.09 -18.61
C LEU A 141 10.70 9.50 -19.28
N GLN A 142 9.72 9.05 -18.51
CA GLN A 142 8.40 8.65 -19.03
C GLN A 142 7.64 9.87 -19.60
N TYR A 143 7.60 10.99 -18.88
CA TYR A 143 6.91 12.20 -19.32
C TYR A 143 7.47 12.74 -20.64
N THR A 144 8.78 12.65 -20.84
CA THR A 144 9.46 13.10 -22.08
C THR A 144 9.42 12.07 -23.22
N GLY A 145 8.84 10.88 -22.99
CA GLY A 145 8.73 9.84 -24.01
C GLY A 145 10.01 9.01 -24.23
N TYR A 146 11.07 9.24 -23.44
CA TYR A 146 12.27 8.39 -23.51
C TYR A 146 12.06 6.97 -22.95
N MET A 147 11.05 6.81 -22.08
CA MET A 147 10.60 5.53 -21.57
C MET A 147 9.11 5.39 -21.80
N GLU A 148 8.68 4.25 -22.34
CA GLU A 148 7.27 3.97 -22.60
C GLU A 148 6.52 3.71 -21.30
N THR A 149 5.25 4.16 -21.28
CA THR A 149 4.27 3.80 -20.26
C THR A 149 3.22 2.90 -20.89
N GLN A 150 2.91 1.77 -20.26
CA GLN A 150 1.84 0.88 -20.72
C GLN A 150 0.44 1.35 -20.25
N SER A 151 0.22 2.67 -20.22
CA SER A 151 -1.01 3.27 -19.72
C SER A 151 -1.27 4.62 -20.37
N TYR A 152 -2.52 5.09 -20.29
CA TYR A 152 -2.92 6.44 -20.71
C TYR A 152 -2.24 7.56 -19.90
N PHE A 153 -1.60 7.25 -18.80
CA PHE A 153 -0.92 8.23 -17.96
C PHE A 153 0.52 8.42 -18.41
N SER A 154 0.95 9.66 -18.52
CA SER A 154 2.30 10.02 -18.94
C SER A 154 3.38 9.78 -17.88
N ILE A 155 3.01 9.69 -16.59
CA ILE A 155 3.94 9.43 -15.49
C ILE A 155 3.36 8.39 -14.54
N LEU A 156 4.02 7.26 -14.42
CA LEU A 156 3.73 6.17 -13.48
C LEU A 156 4.93 5.85 -12.58
N GLY A 157 6.15 6.22 -13.01
CA GLY A 157 7.36 5.70 -12.42
C GLY A 157 7.37 4.17 -12.52
N ALA A 158 7.70 3.51 -11.43
CA ALA A 158 7.69 2.06 -11.34
C ALA A 158 6.36 1.49 -10.78
N PHE A 159 5.24 2.22 -10.90
CA PHE A 159 3.93 1.83 -10.38
C PHE A 159 2.90 1.63 -11.50
N ASP A 160 1.77 1.05 -11.14
CA ASP A 160 0.60 0.86 -12.02
C ASP A 160 -0.26 2.11 -12.19
N ASN A 161 -0.08 3.10 -11.29
CA ASN A 161 -0.95 4.27 -11.18
C ASN A 161 -0.16 5.52 -10.76
N PRO A 162 -0.51 6.73 -11.26
CA PRO A 162 0.10 7.99 -10.84
C PRO A 162 0.04 8.25 -9.33
N ALA A 163 -0.96 7.71 -8.61
CA ALA A 163 -1.07 7.84 -7.15
C ALA A 163 0.08 7.11 -6.43
N GLY A 164 0.47 5.90 -6.89
CA GLY A 164 1.61 5.16 -6.37
C GLY A 164 2.93 5.90 -6.57
N PHE A 165 3.12 6.47 -7.77
CA PHE A 165 4.27 7.32 -8.05
C PHE A 165 4.32 8.55 -7.14
N ALA A 166 3.22 9.29 -7.05
CA ALA A 166 3.16 10.52 -6.28
C ALA A 166 3.34 10.31 -4.77
N VAL A 167 2.75 9.24 -4.20
CA VAL A 167 2.96 8.91 -2.78
C VAL A 167 4.42 8.53 -2.52
N SER A 168 5.06 7.78 -3.42
CA SER A 168 6.47 7.40 -3.26
C SER A 168 7.41 8.60 -3.21
N ILE A 169 7.21 9.59 -4.10
CA ILE A 169 7.96 10.86 -4.07
C ILE A 169 7.66 11.63 -2.80
N SER A 170 6.39 11.74 -2.41
CA SER A 170 5.96 12.49 -1.23
C SER A 170 6.54 11.93 0.06
N LEU A 171 6.81 10.63 0.13
CA LEU A 171 7.45 9.98 1.28
C LEU A 171 8.97 10.17 1.30
N CYS A 172 9.61 10.26 0.15
CA CYS A 172 11.06 10.54 0.07
C CYS A 172 11.38 12.03 0.31
N TYR A 173 10.46 12.91 -0.05
CA TYR A 173 10.66 14.36 0.00
C TYR A 173 11.03 14.93 1.38
N PRO A 174 10.38 14.56 2.50
CA PRO A 174 10.73 15.06 3.83
C PRO A 174 12.18 14.79 4.23
N PHE A 175 12.73 13.64 3.84
CA PHE A 175 14.11 13.25 4.12
C PHE A 175 15.10 14.12 3.35
N LEU A 176 14.84 14.36 2.08
CA LEU A 176 15.64 15.25 1.24
C LEU A 176 15.55 16.71 1.73
N LEU A 177 14.35 17.16 2.08
CA LEU A 177 14.09 18.51 2.61
C LEU A 177 14.84 18.73 3.92
N HIS A 178 14.80 17.76 4.84
CA HIS A 178 15.56 17.82 6.09
C HIS A 178 17.07 17.90 5.84
N GLN A 179 17.60 17.08 4.93
CA GLN A 179 19.02 17.11 4.55
C GLN A 179 19.42 18.39 3.84
N SER A 180 18.50 19.05 3.10
CA SER A 180 18.80 20.35 2.45
C SER A 180 19.02 21.48 3.44
N ALA A 181 18.49 21.33 4.64
CA ALA A 181 18.64 22.30 5.72
C ALA A 181 19.85 22.05 6.62
N LEU A 182 20.51 20.88 6.48
CA LEU A 182 21.67 20.46 7.25
C LEU A 182 22.90 20.30 6.34
N GLY A 183 24.03 20.85 6.76
CA GLY A 183 25.35 20.50 6.26
C GLY A 183 25.73 20.96 4.85
N GLN A 184 26.71 20.26 4.28
CA GLN A 184 27.32 20.59 2.99
C GLN A 184 26.38 20.35 1.80
N ARG A 185 26.64 21.02 0.66
CA ARG A 185 25.92 20.89 -0.61
C ARG A 185 24.43 21.27 -0.54
N ARG A 186 24.07 22.22 0.33
CA ARG A 186 22.69 22.71 0.52
C ARG A 186 22.01 23.06 -0.81
N LYS A 187 22.71 23.76 -1.73
CA LYS A 187 22.14 24.18 -3.03
C LYS A 187 21.72 23.00 -3.89
N ILE A 188 22.54 21.92 -3.96
CA ILE A 188 22.25 20.72 -4.74
C ILE A 188 21.02 20.00 -4.18
N LYS A 189 20.94 19.85 -2.85
CA LYS A 189 19.81 19.21 -2.18
C LYS A 189 18.53 20.02 -2.34
N LEU A 190 18.61 21.36 -2.28
CA LEU A 190 17.46 22.22 -2.54
C LEU A 190 17.00 22.13 -3.99
N PHE A 191 17.93 22.08 -4.94
CA PHE A 191 17.58 21.82 -6.35
C PHE A 191 16.87 20.50 -6.53
N ALA A 192 17.35 19.43 -5.87
CA ALA A 192 16.68 18.13 -5.89
C ALA A 192 15.28 18.18 -5.26
N CYS A 193 15.06 18.95 -4.19
CA CYS A 193 13.71 19.17 -3.63
C CYS A 193 12.77 19.83 -4.64
N VAL A 194 13.24 20.89 -5.32
CA VAL A 194 12.47 21.59 -6.37
C VAL A 194 12.17 20.63 -7.53
N PHE A 195 13.15 19.82 -7.93
CA PHE A 195 13.00 18.80 -8.97
C PHE A 195 11.90 17.79 -8.63
N LEU A 196 11.91 17.22 -7.40
CA LEU A 196 10.84 16.33 -6.94
C LEU A 196 9.47 17.04 -6.98
N GLY A 197 9.42 18.29 -6.57
CA GLY A 197 8.21 19.12 -6.61
C GLY A 197 7.65 19.28 -8.01
N ILE A 198 8.51 19.62 -8.98
CA ILE A 198 8.12 19.78 -10.39
C ILE A 198 7.57 18.47 -10.94
N VAL A 199 8.26 17.35 -10.74
CA VAL A 199 7.83 16.05 -11.27
C VAL A 199 6.53 15.58 -10.61
N ALA A 200 6.34 15.87 -9.32
CA ALA A 200 5.07 15.59 -8.63
C ALA A 200 3.89 16.40 -9.22
N VAL A 201 4.12 17.66 -9.60
CA VAL A 201 3.13 18.49 -10.31
C VAL A 201 2.83 17.91 -11.70
N LEU A 202 3.85 17.54 -12.47
CA LEU A 202 3.71 16.94 -13.79
C LEU A 202 2.95 15.61 -13.77
N SER A 203 3.02 14.85 -12.66
CA SER A 203 2.27 13.60 -12.49
C SER A 203 0.74 13.81 -12.42
N GLY A 204 0.28 15.04 -12.21
CA GLY A 204 -1.14 15.38 -12.09
C GLY A 204 -1.83 14.81 -10.84
N SER A 205 -1.06 14.32 -9.86
CA SER A 205 -1.59 13.80 -8.60
C SER A 205 -1.92 14.92 -7.62
N ARG A 206 -3.20 15.18 -7.42
CA ARG A 206 -3.69 16.21 -6.48
C ARG A 206 -3.21 15.98 -5.05
N ALA A 207 -3.29 14.74 -4.58
CA ALA A 207 -2.84 14.36 -3.24
C ALA A 207 -1.32 14.56 -3.09
N GLY A 208 -0.53 14.29 -4.15
CA GLY A 208 0.91 14.53 -4.18
C GLY A 208 1.26 16.01 -4.02
N ILE A 209 0.65 16.86 -4.82
CA ILE A 209 0.88 18.32 -4.78
C ILE A 209 0.53 18.88 -3.40
N LEU A 210 -0.66 18.55 -2.89
CA LEU A 210 -1.11 18.97 -1.56
C LEU A 210 -0.18 18.49 -0.45
N SER A 211 0.26 17.23 -0.52
CA SER A 211 1.17 16.63 0.47
C SER A 211 2.52 17.36 0.51
N LEU A 212 3.15 17.60 -0.65
CA LEU A 212 4.42 18.31 -0.72
C LEU A 212 4.32 19.73 -0.18
N PHE A 213 3.22 20.43 -0.51
CA PHE A 213 2.98 21.76 0.00
C PHE A 213 2.85 21.79 1.52
N ILE A 214 1.99 20.91 2.09
CA ILE A 214 1.75 20.85 3.55
C ILE A 214 3.04 20.45 4.29
N VAL A 215 3.76 19.44 3.79
CA VAL A 215 5.03 18.99 4.37
C VAL A 215 6.05 20.12 4.38
N THR A 216 6.20 20.85 3.27
CA THR A 216 7.12 21.99 3.18
C THR A 216 6.71 23.09 4.14
N PHE A 217 5.44 23.43 4.18
CA PHE A 217 4.90 24.45 5.10
C PHE A 217 5.16 24.06 6.57
N LEU A 218 4.83 22.86 6.99
CA LEU A 218 5.05 22.38 8.35
C LEU A 218 6.55 22.36 8.72
N PHE A 219 7.41 21.95 7.79
CA PHE A 219 8.85 21.94 7.98
C PHE A 219 9.39 23.35 8.27
N TYR A 220 9.01 24.33 7.44
CA TYR A 220 9.45 25.72 7.65
C TYR A 220 8.84 26.34 8.91
N MET A 221 7.58 26.04 9.20
CA MET A 221 6.90 26.44 10.44
C MET A 221 7.66 25.95 11.68
N ALA A 222 8.06 24.69 11.69
CA ALA A 222 8.76 24.08 12.82
C ALA A 222 10.16 24.72 13.06
N ARG A 223 10.82 25.19 12.00
CA ARG A 223 12.17 25.78 12.07
C ARG A 223 12.21 27.27 12.40
N HIS A 224 11.17 28.00 12.05
CA HIS A 224 11.12 29.46 12.22
C HIS A 224 10.08 29.88 13.27
N LYS A 225 10.06 29.17 14.40
CA LYS A 225 9.07 29.37 15.47
C LYS A 225 8.95 30.81 15.96
N GLU A 226 10.09 31.49 16.17
CA GLU A 226 10.10 32.88 16.65
C GLU A 226 9.45 33.86 15.67
N MET A 227 9.75 33.72 14.38
CA MET A 227 9.14 34.52 13.32
C MET A 227 7.64 34.26 13.23
N ILE A 228 7.23 33.01 13.39
CA ILE A 228 5.84 32.59 13.31
C ILE A 228 5.03 33.07 14.50
N ILE A 229 5.59 33.03 15.72
CA ILE A 229 4.93 33.58 16.92
C ILE A 229 4.67 35.07 16.71
N ARG A 230 5.63 35.81 16.12
CA ARG A 230 5.51 37.24 15.84
C ARG A 230 4.44 37.54 14.76
N TRP A 231 4.32 36.70 13.73
CA TRP A 231 3.45 36.88 12.58
C TRP A 231 2.36 35.81 12.46
N ARG A 232 1.98 35.18 13.61
CA ARG A 232 1.11 34.00 13.67
C ARG A 232 -0.18 34.13 12.88
N ILE A 233 -0.84 35.29 12.93
CA ILE A 233 -2.11 35.53 12.23
C ILE A 233 -1.88 35.50 10.71
N LEU A 234 -0.79 36.13 10.24
CA LEU A 234 -0.48 36.21 8.82
C LEU A 234 -0.04 34.84 8.24
N PHE A 235 0.75 34.05 9.01
CA PHE A 235 1.18 32.72 8.60
C PHE A 235 0.04 31.71 8.66
N ILE A 236 -0.76 31.69 9.72
CA ILE A 236 -1.90 30.78 9.83
C ILE A 236 -2.99 31.19 8.84
N GLY A 237 -3.37 32.47 8.80
CA GLY A 237 -4.40 32.97 7.88
C GLY A 237 -3.98 32.83 6.41
N GLY A 238 -2.78 33.28 6.06
CA GLY A 238 -2.25 33.17 4.69
C GLY A 238 -2.05 31.71 4.26
N GLY A 239 -1.51 30.86 5.14
CA GLY A 239 -1.36 29.43 4.89
C GLY A 239 -2.70 28.72 4.68
N THR A 240 -3.71 29.07 5.50
CA THR A 240 -5.07 28.52 5.35
C THR A 240 -5.72 28.95 4.06
N LEU A 241 -5.57 30.24 3.68
CA LEU A 241 -6.10 30.75 2.41
C LEU A 241 -5.44 30.09 1.19
N ILE A 242 -4.11 29.91 1.22
CA ILE A 242 -3.38 29.22 0.16
C ILE A 242 -3.81 27.76 0.07
N LEU A 243 -3.95 27.06 1.21
CA LEU A 243 -4.44 25.68 1.24
C LEU A 243 -5.86 25.56 0.72
N ALA A 244 -6.76 26.46 1.12
CA ALA A 244 -8.14 26.50 0.60
C ALA A 244 -8.16 26.78 -0.90
N GLY A 245 -7.39 27.73 -1.38
CA GLY A 245 -7.26 28.05 -2.80
C GLY A 245 -6.70 26.88 -3.62
N LEU A 246 -5.67 26.21 -3.14
CA LEU A 246 -5.13 24.99 -3.75
C LEU A 246 -6.17 23.87 -3.78
N PHE A 247 -6.86 23.63 -2.66
CA PHE A 247 -7.88 22.58 -2.57
C PHE A 247 -9.03 22.83 -3.55
N ILE A 248 -9.55 24.05 -3.58
CA ILE A 248 -10.60 24.48 -4.51
C ILE A 248 -10.10 24.35 -5.96
N GLY A 249 -8.92 24.89 -6.28
CA GLY A 249 -8.34 24.80 -7.62
C GLY A 249 -8.16 23.35 -8.09
N LEU A 250 -7.71 22.45 -7.21
CA LEU A 250 -7.56 21.02 -7.52
C LEU A 250 -8.90 20.31 -7.76
N ILE A 251 -10.01 20.77 -7.18
CA ILE A 251 -11.36 20.26 -7.49
C ILE A 251 -11.76 20.68 -8.90
N TYR A 252 -11.55 21.95 -9.27
CA TYR A 252 -11.93 22.48 -10.59
C TYR A 252 -11.14 21.88 -11.76
N ILE A 253 -9.89 21.42 -11.54
CA ILE A 253 -9.07 20.80 -12.59
C ILE A 253 -9.64 19.44 -13.07
N LYS A 254 -10.27 18.64 -12.19
CA LYS A 254 -10.87 17.33 -12.52
C LYS A 254 -12.20 17.14 -11.79
N PRO A 255 -13.27 17.84 -12.17
CA PRO A 255 -14.54 17.81 -11.44
C PRO A 255 -15.19 16.41 -11.43
N ALA A 256 -15.20 15.69 -12.55
CA ALA A 256 -15.76 14.35 -12.63
C ALA A 256 -15.12 13.37 -11.62
N SER A 257 -13.81 13.45 -11.42
CA SER A 257 -13.12 12.63 -10.42
C SER A 257 -13.46 13.03 -8.97
N ALA A 258 -13.84 14.27 -8.72
CA ALA A 258 -14.29 14.70 -7.39
C ALA A 258 -15.73 14.23 -7.13
N SER A 259 -16.62 14.41 -8.10
CA SER A 259 -18.03 13.97 -8.04
C SER A 259 -18.14 12.44 -7.91
N GLY A 260 -17.33 11.68 -8.68
CA GLY A 260 -17.30 10.22 -8.56
C GLY A 260 -16.88 9.76 -7.16
N ARG A 261 -15.91 10.42 -6.51
CA ARG A 261 -15.55 10.09 -5.12
C ARG A 261 -16.66 10.41 -4.13
N MET A 262 -17.41 11.50 -4.35
CA MET A 262 -18.56 11.83 -3.50
C MET A 262 -19.64 10.74 -3.59
N LEU A 263 -19.92 10.23 -4.80
CA LEU A 263 -20.83 9.09 -4.99
C LEU A 263 -20.30 7.85 -4.23
N ILE A 264 -19.02 7.52 -4.41
CA ILE A 264 -18.39 6.39 -3.71
C ILE A 264 -18.54 6.54 -2.19
N TRP A 265 -18.27 7.71 -1.62
CA TRP A 265 -18.39 7.94 -0.18
C TRP A 265 -19.85 7.87 0.31
N LYS A 266 -20.80 8.37 -0.49
CA LYS A 266 -22.24 8.32 -0.18
C LYS A 266 -22.75 6.87 -0.12
N VAL A 267 -22.38 6.04 -1.10
CA VAL A 267 -22.70 4.61 -1.13
C VAL A 267 -21.99 3.87 0.01
N SER A 268 -20.70 4.17 0.23
CA SER A 268 -19.89 3.56 1.30
C SER A 268 -20.45 3.85 2.70
N ALA A 269 -21.06 5.01 2.92
CA ALA A 269 -21.69 5.35 4.20
C ALA A 269 -22.87 4.41 4.53
N LYS A 270 -23.58 3.89 3.52
CA LYS A 270 -24.63 2.88 3.72
C LYS A 270 -24.04 1.54 4.16
N LEU A 271 -22.92 1.11 3.57
CA LEU A 271 -22.21 -0.11 3.98
C LEU A 271 -21.75 -0.06 5.44
N CYS A 272 -21.32 1.11 5.93
CA CYS A 272 -20.91 1.27 7.32
C CYS A 272 -22.05 1.01 8.32
N SER A 273 -23.32 1.23 7.94
CA SER A 273 -24.46 1.10 8.84
C SER A 273 -24.85 -0.34 9.14
N GLU A 274 -24.47 -1.30 8.31
CA GLU A 274 -24.87 -2.71 8.45
C GLU A 274 -24.15 -3.39 9.62
N HIS A 275 -22.85 -3.14 9.79
CA HIS A 275 -22.02 -3.72 10.85
C HIS A 275 -21.14 -2.67 11.54
N ILE A 276 -21.76 -1.61 12.06
CA ILE A 276 -21.07 -0.40 12.53
C ILE A 276 -20.02 -0.66 13.63
N LEU A 277 -20.20 -1.63 14.52
CA LEU A 277 -19.28 -1.88 15.63
C LEU A 277 -18.02 -2.63 15.19
N TRP A 278 -18.18 -3.68 14.39
CA TRP A 278 -17.11 -4.62 14.03
C TRP A 278 -16.66 -4.47 12.58
N GLY A 279 -17.45 -3.79 11.74
CA GLY A 279 -17.22 -3.72 10.29
C GLY A 279 -17.56 -5.02 9.55
N ASN A 280 -17.53 -4.97 8.24
CA ASN A 280 -17.92 -6.08 7.36
C ASN A 280 -16.78 -7.11 7.17
N GLY A 281 -15.58 -6.82 7.61
CA GLY A 281 -14.38 -7.66 7.42
C GLY A 281 -13.36 -7.04 6.49
N VAL A 282 -12.12 -7.48 6.61
CA VAL A 282 -11.03 -7.02 5.75
C VAL A 282 -11.29 -7.47 4.31
N ASP A 283 -11.05 -6.61 3.32
CA ASP A 283 -11.34 -6.80 1.89
C ASP A 283 -12.84 -6.87 1.50
N SER A 284 -13.78 -6.68 2.44
CA SER A 284 -15.23 -6.72 2.16
C SER A 284 -15.68 -5.61 1.19
N PHE A 285 -15.01 -4.47 1.19
CA PHE A 285 -15.35 -3.37 0.30
C PHE A 285 -15.45 -3.80 -1.17
N LYS A 286 -14.52 -4.63 -1.65
CA LYS A 286 -14.50 -5.11 -3.04
C LYS A 286 -15.68 -6.03 -3.39
N ALA A 287 -16.16 -6.79 -2.40
CA ALA A 287 -17.29 -7.69 -2.57
C ALA A 287 -18.63 -6.95 -2.53
N ASP A 288 -18.75 -6.00 -1.58
CA ASP A 288 -20.06 -5.43 -1.20
C ASP A 288 -20.40 -4.15 -1.95
N TYR A 289 -19.37 -3.34 -2.35
CA TYR A 289 -19.58 -1.99 -2.87
C TYR A 289 -20.47 -1.95 -4.11
N MET A 290 -20.23 -2.82 -5.11
CA MET A 290 -20.98 -2.79 -6.37
C MET A 290 -22.46 -3.13 -6.16
N SER A 291 -22.77 -4.10 -5.27
CA SER A 291 -24.15 -4.41 -4.90
C SER A 291 -24.81 -3.23 -4.18
N ALA A 292 -24.10 -2.57 -3.28
CA ALA A 292 -24.61 -1.38 -2.59
C ALA A 292 -24.82 -0.19 -3.55
N GLN A 293 -23.92 -0.02 -4.54
CA GLN A 293 -24.07 0.98 -5.60
C GLN A 293 -25.29 0.71 -6.46
N ALA A 294 -25.49 -0.54 -6.94
CA ALA A 294 -26.64 -0.93 -7.73
C ALA A 294 -27.95 -0.68 -6.96
N ASN A 295 -28.02 -1.10 -5.69
CA ASN A 295 -29.18 -0.83 -4.81
C ASN A 295 -29.44 0.66 -4.56
N TYR A 296 -28.38 1.48 -4.49
CA TYR A 296 -28.51 2.92 -4.37
C TYR A 296 -29.05 3.54 -5.65
N LEU A 297 -28.49 3.17 -6.81
CA LEU A 297 -28.84 3.74 -8.11
C LEU A 297 -30.24 3.35 -8.58
N SER A 298 -30.70 2.14 -8.24
CA SER A 298 -32.09 1.72 -8.50
C SER A 298 -33.12 2.40 -7.61
N SER A 299 -32.68 3.09 -6.55
CA SER A 299 -33.58 3.83 -5.67
C SER A 299 -33.94 5.21 -6.26
N SER A 300 -35.12 5.74 -5.91
CA SER A 300 -35.56 7.10 -6.30
C SER A 300 -34.69 8.26 -5.76
N GLN A 301 -33.63 7.94 -5.02
CA GLN A 301 -32.70 8.91 -4.42
C GLN A 301 -31.53 9.26 -5.32
N ALA A 302 -31.26 8.45 -6.35
CA ALA A 302 -30.15 8.68 -7.29
C ALA A 302 -30.53 9.76 -8.33
N SER A 303 -29.59 10.62 -8.67
CA SER A 303 -29.75 11.59 -9.75
C SER A 303 -29.17 11.04 -11.05
N ASP A 304 -29.64 11.57 -12.21
CA ASP A 304 -29.10 11.18 -13.53
C ASP A 304 -27.59 11.45 -13.64
N ALA A 305 -27.08 12.48 -12.96
CA ALA A 305 -25.65 12.78 -12.90
C ALA A 305 -24.86 11.69 -12.10
N GLU A 306 -25.45 11.11 -11.06
CA GLU A 306 -24.83 10.01 -10.29
C GLU A 306 -24.83 8.72 -11.10
N LEU A 307 -25.86 8.43 -11.89
CA LEU A 307 -25.89 7.31 -12.82
C LEU A 307 -24.73 7.34 -13.83
N GLN A 308 -24.43 8.53 -14.38
CA GLN A 308 -23.31 8.70 -15.31
C GLN A 308 -21.91 8.56 -14.65
N LEU A 309 -21.85 8.70 -13.34
CA LEU A 309 -20.60 8.56 -12.55
C LEU A 309 -20.40 7.17 -11.97
N ALA A 310 -21.41 6.31 -12.09
CA ALA A 310 -21.33 4.93 -11.61
C ALA A 310 -20.22 4.15 -12.33
N GLY A 311 -19.58 3.26 -11.62
CA GLY A 311 -18.53 2.43 -12.18
C GLY A 311 -17.86 1.55 -11.14
N ASP A 312 -17.10 0.60 -11.64
CA ASP A 312 -16.35 -0.34 -10.81
C ASP A 312 -15.27 0.36 -9.97
N THR A 313 -15.25 0.07 -8.69
CA THR A 313 -14.17 0.51 -7.82
C THR A 313 -13.82 -0.52 -6.76
N ASN A 314 -12.52 -0.73 -6.56
CA ASN A 314 -11.98 -1.63 -5.54
C ASN A 314 -11.54 -0.88 -4.27
N HIS A 315 -11.71 0.44 -4.23
CA HIS A 315 -11.23 1.28 -3.13
C HIS A 315 -12.17 2.46 -2.90
N PRO A 316 -12.45 2.83 -1.63
CA PRO A 316 -13.27 4.02 -1.31
C PRO A 316 -12.51 5.34 -1.51
N PHE A 317 -11.24 5.32 -1.96
CA PHE A 317 -10.35 6.50 -2.06
C PHE A 317 -10.22 7.29 -0.75
N ASN A 318 -10.43 6.63 0.37
CA ASN A 318 -10.28 7.16 1.72
C ASN A 318 -10.01 5.99 2.67
N GLU A 319 -8.79 5.89 3.20
CA GLU A 319 -8.38 4.78 4.08
C GLU A 319 -9.10 4.82 5.44
N TYR A 320 -9.48 6.00 5.93
CA TYR A 320 -10.22 6.13 7.18
C TYR A 320 -11.63 5.56 7.04
N LEU A 321 -12.26 5.82 5.89
CA LEU A 321 -13.55 5.23 5.55
C LEU A 321 -13.43 3.72 5.36
N LEU A 322 -12.34 3.25 4.72
CA LEU A 322 -12.06 1.83 4.57
C LEU A 322 -11.93 1.13 5.93
N VAL A 323 -11.18 1.73 6.88
CA VAL A 323 -11.07 1.21 8.25
C VAL A 323 -12.44 1.14 8.93
N LEU A 324 -13.31 2.14 8.72
CA LEU A 324 -14.67 2.11 9.28
C LEU A 324 -15.52 1.00 8.65
N ILE A 325 -15.46 0.80 7.34
CA ILE A 325 -16.20 -0.26 6.64
C ILE A 325 -15.73 -1.65 7.08
N GLU A 326 -14.42 -1.87 7.09
CA GLU A 326 -13.84 -3.19 7.30
C GLU A 326 -13.69 -3.58 8.77
N MET A 327 -13.40 -2.62 9.65
CA MET A 327 -13.11 -2.85 11.08
C MET A 327 -14.12 -2.19 12.03
N GLY A 328 -15.06 -1.41 11.53
CA GLY A 328 -16.06 -0.71 12.32
C GLY A 328 -15.48 0.36 13.25
N ILE A 329 -16.26 0.75 14.25
CA ILE A 329 -15.84 1.71 15.28
C ILE A 329 -14.62 1.21 16.06
N LEU A 330 -14.48 -0.10 16.27
CA LEU A 330 -13.31 -0.66 16.95
C LEU A 330 -12.02 -0.30 16.21
N GLY A 331 -11.98 -0.47 14.87
CA GLY A 331 -10.84 -0.10 14.04
C GLY A 331 -10.53 1.40 14.12
N VAL A 332 -11.57 2.24 14.07
CA VAL A 332 -11.42 3.70 14.19
C VAL A 332 -10.86 4.10 15.56
N VAL A 333 -11.35 3.52 16.65
CA VAL A 333 -10.84 3.80 18.02
C VAL A 333 -9.36 3.39 18.14
N LEU A 334 -8.98 2.22 17.62
CA LEU A 334 -7.59 1.77 17.64
C LEU A 334 -6.69 2.68 16.77
N LEU A 335 -7.17 3.13 15.62
CA LEU A 335 -6.46 4.08 14.78
C LEU A 335 -6.30 5.44 15.46
N LEU A 336 -7.35 5.97 16.09
CA LEU A 336 -7.28 7.21 16.88
C LEU A 336 -6.33 7.06 18.07
N PHE A 337 -6.30 5.91 18.72
CA PHE A 337 -5.34 5.62 19.77
C PHE A 337 -3.90 5.63 19.25
N LEU A 338 -3.65 5.04 18.08
CA LEU A 338 -2.34 5.09 17.42
C LEU A 338 -1.95 6.55 17.07
N LEU A 339 -2.85 7.32 16.47
CA LEU A 339 -2.60 8.74 16.16
C LEU A 339 -2.32 9.55 17.44
N PHE A 340 -3.10 9.34 18.49
CA PHE A 340 -2.86 9.99 19.80
C PHE A 340 -1.45 9.69 20.33
N THR A 341 -0.99 8.43 20.24
CA THR A 341 0.36 8.07 20.70
C THR A 341 1.47 8.72 19.87
N ILE A 342 1.26 8.88 18.55
CA ILE A 342 2.18 9.61 17.67
C ILE A 342 2.30 11.08 18.13
N PHE A 343 1.17 11.73 18.44
CA PHE A 343 1.18 13.12 18.93
C PHE A 343 1.85 13.27 20.31
N ARG A 344 1.82 12.23 21.14
CA ARG A 344 2.51 12.20 22.45
C ARG A 344 4.01 11.99 22.33
N CYS A 345 4.51 11.65 21.15
CA CYS A 345 5.93 11.44 20.94
C CYS A 345 6.70 12.76 21.03
N LYS A 346 7.77 12.78 21.84
CA LYS A 346 8.64 13.95 22.02
C LYS A 346 9.60 14.13 20.83
N MET A 347 9.05 14.24 19.63
CA MET A 347 9.84 14.52 18.44
C MET A 347 9.70 15.98 17.99
N ARG A 348 10.71 16.41 17.24
CA ARG A 348 10.67 17.72 16.60
C ARG A 348 9.67 17.65 15.42
N PHE A 349 8.85 18.66 15.28
CA PHE A 349 7.88 18.75 14.18
C PHE A 349 8.54 18.87 12.80
N ASP A 350 9.83 19.14 12.71
CA ASP A 350 10.62 19.14 11.46
C ASP A 350 11.35 17.81 11.20
N SER A 351 11.09 16.75 11.98
CA SER A 351 11.67 15.44 11.74
C SER A 351 11.10 14.82 10.45
N PRO A 352 11.95 14.24 9.59
CA PRO A 352 11.51 13.70 8.32
C PRO A 352 10.52 12.53 8.47
N GLU A 353 10.67 11.74 9.54
CA GLU A 353 9.79 10.61 9.83
C GLU A 353 8.36 11.07 10.16
N LEU A 354 8.22 12.10 11.00
CA LEU A 354 6.91 12.65 11.32
C LEU A 354 6.25 13.29 10.09
N LEU A 355 7.01 14.02 9.30
CA LEU A 355 6.51 14.64 8.07
C LEU A 355 6.12 13.62 7.00
N ALA A 356 6.83 12.48 6.92
CA ALA A 356 6.44 11.38 6.05
C ALA A 356 5.12 10.73 6.51
N LEU A 357 4.91 10.56 7.82
CA LEU A 357 3.61 10.08 8.35
C LEU A 357 2.48 11.08 8.08
N VAL A 358 2.74 12.39 8.15
CA VAL A 358 1.78 13.42 7.75
C VAL A 358 1.45 13.29 6.27
N ALA A 359 2.44 13.05 5.41
CA ALA A 359 2.22 12.80 3.99
C ALA A 359 1.31 11.58 3.75
N ILE A 360 1.56 10.46 4.45
CA ILE A 360 0.70 9.26 4.39
C ILE A 360 -0.73 9.61 4.82
N ALA A 361 -0.90 10.29 5.96
CA ALA A 361 -2.20 10.67 6.48
C ALA A 361 -2.99 11.53 5.50
N LEU A 362 -2.33 12.46 4.80
CA LEU A 362 -2.95 13.29 3.76
C LEU A 362 -3.36 12.48 2.53
N PHE A 363 -2.49 11.57 2.06
CA PHE A 363 -2.85 10.66 0.98
C PHE A 363 -4.03 9.76 1.35
N SER A 364 -4.08 9.28 2.59
CA SER A 364 -5.15 8.44 3.12
C SER A 364 -6.53 9.12 3.12
N CYS A 365 -6.60 10.46 3.11
CA CYS A 365 -7.86 11.19 2.96
C CYS A 365 -8.46 11.10 1.54
N PHE A 366 -7.61 10.92 0.50
CA PHE A 366 -8.05 11.09 -0.89
C PHE A 366 -7.59 9.98 -1.83
N SER A 367 -6.96 8.93 -1.32
CA SER A 367 -6.38 7.84 -2.11
C SER A 367 -6.33 6.54 -1.29
N TYR A 368 -5.63 5.54 -1.82
CA TYR A 368 -5.42 4.21 -1.22
C TYR A 368 -3.91 3.88 -1.12
N PRO A 369 -3.12 4.65 -0.32
CA PRO A 369 -1.68 4.51 -0.27
C PRO A 369 -1.23 3.14 0.24
N PHE A 370 -1.98 2.48 1.12
CA PHE A 370 -1.62 1.17 1.68
C PHE A 370 -1.77 -0.01 0.71
N LYS A 371 -2.23 0.22 -0.52
CA LYS A 371 -2.07 -0.73 -1.63
C LYS A 371 -0.60 -1.03 -1.94
N TYR A 372 0.32 -0.11 -1.65
CA TYR A 372 1.72 -0.16 -2.06
C TYR A 372 2.66 -0.59 -0.93
N ALA A 373 3.49 -1.61 -1.19
CA ALA A 373 4.47 -2.13 -0.23
C ALA A 373 5.44 -1.06 0.30
N PHE A 374 5.81 -0.08 -0.53
CA PHE A 374 6.68 1.03 -0.12
C PHE A 374 6.05 1.88 0.99
N VAL A 375 4.74 2.10 0.96
CA VAL A 375 4.03 2.85 1.99
C VAL A 375 4.01 2.07 3.31
N TRP A 376 3.76 0.76 3.28
CA TRP A 376 3.89 -0.11 4.45
C TRP A 376 5.28 -0.04 5.05
N PHE A 377 6.30 -0.23 4.22
CA PHE A 377 7.70 -0.14 4.65
C PHE A 377 8.01 1.21 5.32
N MET A 378 7.68 2.33 4.66
CA MET A 378 7.93 3.67 5.17
C MET A 378 7.14 3.98 6.43
N SER A 379 5.88 3.54 6.52
CA SER A 379 5.06 3.69 7.73
C SER A 379 5.73 3.00 8.92
N ILE A 380 6.13 1.75 8.76
CA ILE A 380 6.78 0.97 9.82
C ILE A 380 8.15 1.55 10.19
N TYR A 381 8.94 1.98 9.21
CA TYR A 381 10.21 2.66 9.46
C TYR A 381 10.02 3.94 10.28
N CYS A 382 9.12 4.81 9.88
CA CYS A 382 8.84 6.06 10.58
C CYS A 382 8.30 5.80 11.99
N LEU A 383 7.33 4.89 12.16
CA LEU A 383 6.77 4.54 13.47
C LEU A 383 7.84 3.92 14.40
N SER A 384 8.71 3.06 13.87
CA SER A 384 9.80 2.48 14.67
C SER A 384 10.82 3.53 15.11
N SER A 385 11.11 4.51 14.26
CA SER A 385 12.00 5.66 14.59
C SER A 385 11.37 6.53 15.67
N LEU A 386 10.07 6.85 15.57
CA LEU A 386 9.31 7.57 16.58
C LEU A 386 9.29 6.83 17.93
N ALA A 387 9.04 5.52 17.90
CA ALA A 387 8.99 4.69 19.11
C ALA A 387 10.32 4.74 19.91
N LYS A 388 11.48 4.91 19.25
CA LYS A 388 12.78 5.04 19.93
C LYS A 388 12.86 6.26 20.85
N ASN A 389 12.06 7.29 20.60
CA ASN A 389 12.00 8.51 21.40
C ASN A 389 10.88 8.49 22.45
N MET A 390 10.13 7.38 22.54
CA MET A 390 9.10 7.20 23.56
C MET A 390 9.68 6.71 24.89
N LEU A 391 8.99 7.05 25.98
CA LEU A 391 9.32 6.49 27.30
C LEU A 391 9.04 4.98 27.28
N VAL A 392 10.08 4.19 27.56
CA VAL A 392 9.95 2.74 27.70
C VAL A 392 9.21 2.43 29.01
N LEU A 393 8.03 1.87 28.92
CA LEU A 393 7.20 1.48 30.06
C LEU A 393 7.72 0.20 30.70
N ARG A 394 8.13 -0.77 29.89
CA ARG A 394 8.63 -2.06 30.33
C ARG A 394 9.64 -2.62 29.34
N LYS A 395 10.69 -3.26 29.87
CA LYS A 395 11.58 -4.12 29.10
C LYS A 395 11.26 -5.56 29.46
N VAL A 396 10.94 -6.37 28.46
CA VAL A 396 10.67 -7.80 28.64
C VAL A 396 11.83 -8.58 28.07
N ASP A 397 12.52 -9.30 28.93
CA ASP A 397 13.62 -10.17 28.56
C ASP A 397 13.03 -11.50 28.07
N ILE A 398 13.23 -11.80 26.79
CA ILE A 398 12.81 -13.06 26.20
C ILE A 398 14.02 -14.00 26.20
N PRO A 399 13.89 -15.26 26.69
CA PRO A 399 14.95 -16.24 26.56
C PRO A 399 15.44 -16.33 25.12
N SER A 400 16.74 -16.20 24.89
CA SER A 400 17.33 -16.11 23.56
C SER A 400 16.95 -17.29 22.65
N ILE A 401 16.84 -18.50 23.22
CA ILE A 401 16.41 -19.70 22.49
C ILE A 401 14.94 -19.57 22.06
N LEU A 402 14.07 -19.16 22.97
CA LEU A 402 12.64 -19.01 22.65
C LEU A 402 12.43 -17.93 21.59
N PHE A 403 13.10 -16.78 21.72
CA PHE A 403 13.07 -15.72 20.72
C PHE A 403 13.56 -16.24 19.36
N PHE A 404 14.70 -16.94 19.33
CA PHE A 404 15.25 -17.50 18.10
C PHE A 404 14.26 -18.48 17.44
N LEU A 405 13.67 -19.38 18.18
CA LEU A 405 12.72 -20.39 17.65
C LEU A 405 11.45 -19.72 17.11
N LEU A 406 10.82 -18.84 17.89
CA LEU A 406 9.60 -18.15 17.47
C LEU A 406 9.85 -17.24 16.26
N PHE A 407 10.95 -16.50 16.28
CA PHE A 407 11.26 -15.54 15.23
C PHE A 407 11.69 -16.24 13.93
N SER A 408 12.54 -17.26 14.00
CA SER A 408 12.93 -18.05 12.83
C SER A 408 11.73 -18.81 12.25
N GLY A 409 10.85 -19.34 13.10
CA GLY A 409 9.60 -19.97 12.68
C GLY A 409 8.70 -19.00 11.92
N ALA A 410 8.50 -17.79 12.43
CA ALA A 410 7.71 -16.75 11.76
C ALA A 410 8.32 -16.37 10.40
N LEU A 411 9.65 -16.17 10.32
CA LEU A 411 10.34 -15.90 9.07
C LEU A 411 10.20 -17.05 8.06
N CYS A 412 10.27 -18.29 8.53
CA CYS A 412 10.10 -19.48 7.70
C CYS A 412 8.68 -19.54 7.11
N VAL A 413 7.65 -19.32 7.93
CA VAL A 413 6.24 -19.30 7.47
C VAL A 413 6.04 -18.22 6.39
N VAL A 414 6.52 -17.01 6.63
CA VAL A 414 6.40 -15.89 5.68
C VAL A 414 7.15 -16.20 4.37
N CYS A 415 8.35 -16.81 4.45
CA CYS A 415 9.15 -17.19 3.29
C CYS A 415 8.47 -18.29 2.47
N VAL A 416 7.98 -19.34 3.12
CA VAL A 416 7.25 -20.44 2.44
C VAL A 416 6.01 -19.90 1.74
N PHE A 417 5.26 -19.02 2.39
CA PHE A 417 4.10 -18.40 1.78
C PHE A 417 4.47 -17.58 0.54
N ALA A 418 5.52 -16.75 0.61
CA ALA A 418 5.98 -15.95 -0.53
C ALA A 418 6.39 -16.84 -1.71
N ILE A 419 7.13 -17.93 -1.45
CA ILE A 419 7.54 -18.88 -2.49
C ILE A 419 6.31 -19.55 -3.12
N ARG A 420 5.34 -20.00 -2.31
CA ARG A 420 4.09 -20.60 -2.83
C ARG A 420 3.33 -19.63 -3.73
N THR A 421 3.20 -18.36 -3.31
CA THR A 421 2.57 -17.31 -4.12
C THR A 421 3.30 -17.10 -5.44
N MET A 422 4.64 -17.04 -5.43
CA MET A 422 5.43 -16.89 -6.66
C MET A 422 5.27 -18.07 -7.62
N VAL A 423 5.24 -19.29 -7.09
CA VAL A 423 5.05 -20.51 -7.91
C VAL A 423 3.65 -20.53 -8.52
N PHE A 424 2.63 -20.16 -7.74
CA PHE A 424 1.24 -20.04 -8.20
C PHE A 424 1.12 -19.03 -9.34
N GLU A 425 1.59 -17.81 -9.14
CA GLU A 425 1.52 -16.72 -10.13
C GLU A 425 2.25 -17.07 -11.43
N ARG A 426 3.42 -17.70 -11.31
CA ARG A 426 4.18 -18.13 -12.48
C ARG A 426 3.43 -19.19 -13.28
N LYS A 427 2.84 -20.19 -12.62
CA LYS A 427 2.06 -21.23 -13.28
C LYS A 427 0.80 -20.65 -13.93
N TRP A 428 0.10 -19.76 -13.23
CA TRP A 428 -1.05 -19.05 -13.79
C TRP A 428 -0.66 -18.23 -15.01
N LYS A 429 0.41 -17.43 -14.95
CA LYS A 429 0.91 -16.65 -16.09
C LYS A 429 1.26 -17.51 -17.31
N GLN A 430 1.70 -18.74 -17.11
CA GLN A 430 2.05 -19.64 -18.20
C GLN A 430 0.81 -20.15 -18.97
N VAL A 431 -0.34 -20.29 -18.32
CA VAL A 431 -1.59 -20.75 -18.95
C VAL A 431 -2.50 -19.60 -19.38
N ALA A 432 -2.34 -18.41 -18.81
CA ALA A 432 -3.16 -17.24 -19.11
C ALA A 432 -2.92 -16.55 -20.49
N PRO A 433 -1.76 -16.66 -21.19
CA PRO A 433 -1.56 -16.00 -22.48
C PRO A 433 -2.54 -16.44 -23.57
N ALA A 434 -3.14 -17.61 -23.43
CA ALA A 434 -4.17 -18.11 -24.36
C ALA A 434 -5.45 -17.24 -24.38
N LEU A 435 -5.62 -16.30 -23.43
CA LEU A 435 -6.73 -15.35 -23.41
C LEU A 435 -6.77 -14.38 -24.60
N GLU A 436 -5.63 -14.14 -25.26
CA GLU A 436 -5.55 -13.23 -26.42
C GLU A 436 -5.94 -13.92 -27.74
N GLU A 437 -6.03 -15.25 -27.75
CA GLU A 437 -6.44 -16.04 -28.92
C GLU A 437 -7.92 -16.47 -28.75
N ASP A 438 -8.72 -16.34 -29.80
CA ASP A 438 -10.13 -16.76 -29.82
C ASP A 438 -10.35 -18.29 -29.77
N VAL A 439 -9.34 -19.03 -29.39
CA VAL A 439 -9.35 -20.49 -29.26
C VAL A 439 -9.46 -20.88 -27.80
N GLY A 440 -10.43 -21.76 -27.48
CA GLY A 440 -10.55 -22.30 -26.12
C GLY A 440 -9.29 -23.04 -25.68
N LEU A 441 -9.05 -23.09 -24.36
CA LEU A 441 -7.90 -23.78 -23.78
C LEU A 441 -7.97 -25.28 -24.04
N LEU A 442 -6.82 -25.91 -24.23
CA LEU A 442 -6.71 -27.36 -24.27
C LEU A 442 -7.04 -27.97 -22.89
N ASP A 443 -7.54 -29.21 -22.86
CA ASP A 443 -7.85 -29.93 -21.61
C ASP A 443 -6.70 -29.94 -20.60
N LYS A 444 -5.47 -29.94 -21.09
CA LYS A 444 -4.26 -29.86 -20.23
C LYS A 444 -4.18 -28.54 -19.47
N GLU A 445 -4.51 -27.43 -20.11
CA GLU A 445 -4.45 -26.09 -19.51
C GLU A 445 -5.59 -25.88 -18.52
N LEU A 446 -6.79 -26.35 -18.84
CA LEU A 446 -7.92 -26.39 -17.90
C LEU A 446 -7.60 -27.25 -16.67
N SER A 447 -6.87 -28.37 -16.85
CA SER A 447 -6.43 -29.20 -15.71
C SER A 447 -5.45 -28.46 -14.79
N ILE A 448 -4.59 -27.59 -15.34
CA ILE A 448 -3.70 -26.73 -14.54
C ILE A 448 -4.50 -25.69 -13.76
N TYR A 449 -5.53 -25.06 -14.38
CA TYR A 449 -6.43 -24.15 -13.65
C TYR A 449 -7.12 -24.86 -12.48
N ALA A 450 -7.65 -26.06 -12.69
CA ALA A 450 -8.29 -26.85 -11.64
C ALA A 450 -7.30 -27.22 -10.50
N GLN A 451 -6.04 -27.55 -10.84
CA GLN A 451 -4.99 -27.80 -9.85
C GLN A 451 -4.62 -26.54 -9.07
N LEU A 452 -4.53 -25.39 -9.74
CA LEU A 452 -4.25 -24.10 -9.09
C LEU A 452 -5.39 -23.71 -8.16
N ASP A 453 -6.65 -23.88 -8.58
CA ASP A 453 -7.83 -23.61 -7.77
C ASP A 453 -7.84 -24.42 -6.47
N SER A 454 -7.49 -25.71 -6.54
CA SER A 454 -7.41 -26.57 -5.35
C SER A 454 -6.33 -26.16 -4.35
N THR A 455 -5.30 -25.45 -4.81
CA THR A 455 -4.14 -25.07 -3.98
C THR A 455 -4.22 -23.63 -3.44
N TRP A 456 -4.98 -22.74 -4.08
CA TRP A 456 -5.04 -21.31 -3.76
C TRP A 456 -6.45 -20.72 -3.94
N ASN A 457 -7.31 -21.07 -3.01
CA ASN A 457 -8.71 -20.68 -2.98
C ASN A 457 -8.87 -19.22 -2.53
N GLY A 458 -9.10 -18.24 -3.41
CA GLY A 458 -9.52 -16.91 -2.98
C GLY A 458 -8.85 -15.71 -3.64
N ASN A 459 -8.07 -15.89 -4.72
CA ASN A 459 -7.65 -14.76 -5.56
C ASN A 459 -8.77 -14.42 -6.56
N PRO A 460 -9.48 -13.28 -6.42
CA PRO A 460 -10.61 -12.96 -7.29
C PRO A 460 -10.22 -12.78 -8.75
N TYR A 461 -9.02 -12.28 -9.04
CA TYR A 461 -8.54 -12.14 -10.41
C TYR A 461 -8.28 -13.49 -11.08
N PHE A 462 -7.75 -14.44 -10.30
CA PHE A 462 -7.58 -15.81 -10.78
C PHE A 462 -8.93 -16.49 -11.01
N LEU A 463 -9.87 -16.38 -10.05
CA LEU A 463 -11.20 -16.97 -10.17
C LEU A 463 -11.96 -16.39 -11.37
N TYR A 464 -11.90 -15.06 -11.56
CA TYR A 464 -12.51 -14.43 -12.73
C TYR A 464 -11.91 -14.96 -14.03
N ASN A 465 -10.59 -15.05 -14.12
CA ASN A 465 -9.90 -15.56 -15.29
C ASN A 465 -10.26 -17.05 -15.55
N TYR A 466 -10.27 -17.88 -14.52
CA TYR A 466 -10.63 -19.29 -14.62
C TYR A 466 -12.11 -19.47 -15.06
N GLY A 467 -13.02 -18.71 -14.47
CA GLY A 467 -14.44 -18.73 -14.88
C GLY A 467 -14.63 -18.31 -16.34
N ALA A 468 -13.90 -17.29 -16.80
CA ALA A 468 -13.95 -16.84 -18.19
C ALA A 468 -13.42 -17.90 -19.16
N GLU A 469 -12.38 -18.65 -18.79
CA GLU A 469 -11.88 -19.76 -19.60
C GLU A 469 -12.86 -20.94 -19.65
N LEU A 470 -13.52 -21.24 -18.55
CA LEU A 470 -14.58 -22.25 -18.52
C LEU A 470 -15.77 -21.84 -19.41
N ASN A 471 -16.18 -20.56 -19.37
CA ASN A 471 -17.22 -20.02 -20.26
C ASN A 471 -16.83 -20.18 -21.73
N ARG A 472 -15.60 -19.78 -22.10
CA ARG A 472 -15.07 -19.89 -23.46
C ARG A 472 -15.04 -21.33 -23.99
N ASN A 473 -14.87 -22.31 -23.09
CA ASN A 473 -14.93 -23.74 -23.41
C ASN A 473 -16.33 -24.34 -23.25
N GLU A 474 -17.38 -23.52 -23.20
CA GLU A 474 -18.79 -23.92 -23.09
C GLU A 474 -19.12 -24.76 -21.83
N LEU A 475 -18.25 -24.70 -20.81
CA LEU A 475 -18.44 -25.37 -19.53
C LEU A 475 -19.22 -24.47 -18.56
N TYR A 476 -20.41 -24.04 -18.97
CA TYR A 476 -21.20 -22.98 -18.34
C TYR A 476 -21.52 -23.25 -16.87
N GLU A 477 -21.94 -24.48 -16.51
CA GLU A 477 -22.26 -24.85 -15.13
C GLU A 477 -21.03 -24.63 -14.19
N LYS A 478 -19.85 -25.14 -14.60
CA LYS A 478 -18.62 -24.97 -13.84
C LYS A 478 -18.18 -23.51 -13.77
N SER A 479 -18.38 -22.78 -14.87
CA SER A 479 -18.09 -21.34 -14.94
C SER A 479 -18.93 -20.56 -13.93
N VAL A 480 -20.24 -20.86 -13.81
CA VAL A 480 -21.12 -20.26 -12.81
C VAL A 480 -20.61 -20.51 -11.40
N ASP A 481 -20.25 -21.75 -11.06
CA ASP A 481 -19.71 -22.07 -9.72
C ASP A 481 -18.47 -21.26 -9.37
N ILE A 482 -17.54 -21.11 -10.32
CA ILE A 482 -16.32 -20.33 -10.12
C ILE A 482 -16.63 -18.83 -10.02
N PHE A 483 -17.54 -18.31 -10.85
CA PHE A 483 -17.91 -16.90 -10.79
C PHE A 483 -18.71 -16.54 -9.53
N LEU A 484 -19.55 -17.41 -9.01
CA LEU A 484 -20.24 -17.20 -7.73
C LEU A 484 -19.23 -17.15 -6.56
N ARG A 485 -18.20 -17.99 -6.61
CA ARG A 485 -17.08 -17.88 -5.65
C ARG A 485 -16.30 -16.59 -5.83
N CYS A 486 -16.06 -16.16 -7.07
CA CYS A 486 -15.42 -14.87 -7.35
C CYS A 486 -16.23 -13.69 -6.78
N GLU A 487 -17.57 -13.71 -6.94
CA GLU A 487 -18.49 -12.68 -6.44
C GLU A 487 -18.35 -12.47 -4.93
N SER A 488 -18.10 -13.53 -4.16
CA SER A 488 -17.91 -13.42 -2.71
C SER A 488 -16.63 -12.68 -2.30
N TYR A 489 -15.69 -12.46 -3.23
CA TYR A 489 -14.41 -11.76 -2.98
C TYR A 489 -14.31 -10.42 -3.69
N SER A 490 -14.92 -10.31 -4.86
CA SER A 490 -14.91 -9.10 -5.68
C SER A 490 -16.10 -9.15 -6.63
N ASN A 491 -16.95 -8.16 -6.52
CA ASN A 491 -18.10 -8.00 -7.39
C ASN A 491 -17.83 -6.84 -8.36
N THR A 492 -17.99 -7.09 -9.66
CA THR A 492 -17.75 -6.12 -10.73
C THR A 492 -18.83 -6.23 -11.79
N TYR A 493 -19.00 -5.16 -12.57
CA TYR A 493 -19.87 -5.16 -13.75
C TYR A 493 -19.59 -6.36 -14.67
N ASN A 494 -18.33 -6.55 -15.03
CA ASN A 494 -17.94 -7.65 -15.92
C ASN A 494 -18.28 -9.02 -15.36
N LEU A 495 -18.14 -9.23 -14.03
CA LEU A 495 -18.50 -10.49 -13.39
C LEU A 495 -20.01 -10.76 -13.49
N GLN A 496 -20.85 -9.74 -13.26
CA GLN A 496 -22.30 -9.88 -13.37
C GLN A 496 -22.73 -10.17 -14.81
N MET A 497 -22.09 -9.51 -15.80
CA MET A 497 -22.32 -9.79 -17.22
C MET A 497 -21.95 -11.24 -17.60
N GLN A 498 -20.79 -11.73 -17.13
CA GLN A 498 -20.36 -13.12 -17.38
C GLN A 498 -21.29 -14.15 -16.73
N LEU A 499 -21.76 -13.87 -15.49
CA LEU A 499 -22.76 -14.71 -14.83
C LEU A 499 -24.08 -14.72 -15.60
N ALA A 500 -24.54 -13.56 -16.07
CA ALA A 500 -25.77 -13.45 -16.85
C ALA A 500 -25.69 -14.24 -18.16
N ASP A 501 -24.55 -14.13 -18.86
CA ASP A 501 -24.28 -14.84 -20.11
C ASP A 501 -24.25 -16.35 -19.91
N ASN A 502 -23.60 -16.85 -18.86
CA ASN A 502 -23.61 -18.26 -18.51
C ASN A 502 -25.03 -18.79 -18.22
N TYR A 503 -25.81 -18.06 -17.41
CA TYR A 503 -27.19 -18.42 -17.10
C TYR A 503 -28.09 -18.41 -18.36
N TYR A 504 -27.83 -17.48 -19.28
CA TYR A 504 -28.50 -17.45 -20.58
C TYR A 504 -28.23 -18.72 -21.39
N HIS A 505 -26.96 -19.16 -21.48
CA HIS A 505 -26.61 -20.39 -22.19
C HIS A 505 -27.13 -21.66 -21.51
N LEU A 506 -27.36 -21.61 -20.20
CA LEU A 506 -27.98 -22.70 -19.43
C LEU A 506 -29.53 -22.68 -19.47
N GLU A 507 -30.14 -21.77 -20.25
CA GLU A 507 -31.58 -21.56 -20.35
C GLU A 507 -32.24 -21.15 -19.00
N CYS A 508 -31.47 -20.68 -18.05
CA CYS A 508 -31.92 -20.15 -16.75
C CYS A 508 -32.29 -18.67 -16.89
N TRP A 509 -33.39 -18.38 -17.56
CA TRP A 509 -33.76 -17.02 -18.01
C TRP A 509 -33.99 -16.04 -16.87
N ALA A 510 -34.58 -16.47 -15.77
CA ALA A 510 -34.87 -15.60 -14.64
C ALA A 510 -33.58 -15.15 -13.92
N GLU A 511 -32.62 -16.06 -13.74
CA GLU A 511 -31.30 -15.78 -13.17
C GLU A 511 -30.51 -14.88 -14.12
N ALA A 512 -30.52 -15.13 -15.41
CA ALA A 512 -29.86 -14.30 -16.41
C ALA A 512 -30.40 -12.87 -16.38
N GLU A 513 -31.72 -12.67 -16.39
CA GLU A 513 -32.34 -11.34 -16.28
C GLU A 513 -31.96 -10.63 -15.00
N SER A 514 -32.01 -11.32 -13.86
CA SER A 514 -31.61 -10.76 -12.55
C SER A 514 -30.17 -10.28 -12.56
N ARG A 515 -29.24 -11.03 -13.19
CA ARG A 515 -27.82 -10.66 -13.27
C ARG A 515 -27.58 -9.50 -14.22
N TYR A 516 -28.27 -9.44 -15.37
CA TYR A 516 -28.23 -8.28 -16.27
C TYR A 516 -28.74 -7.02 -15.59
N GLN A 517 -29.87 -7.10 -14.87
CA GLN A 517 -30.40 -5.97 -14.11
C GLN A 517 -29.45 -5.50 -13.01
N LYS A 518 -28.70 -6.42 -12.38
CA LYS A 518 -27.71 -6.07 -11.36
C LYS A 518 -26.46 -5.41 -11.96
N ALA A 519 -26.15 -5.71 -13.22
CA ALA A 519 -25.06 -5.11 -13.96
C ALA A 519 -25.38 -3.69 -14.44
N LEU A 520 -26.63 -3.44 -14.86
CA LEU A 520 -27.14 -2.12 -15.29
C LEU A 520 -27.31 -1.15 -14.12
#